data_d1b72313e161479c6bade6680034d579
#
_entry.id   d1b72313e161479c6bade6680034d579
#
_cell.length_a   1.000
_cell.length_b   1.000
_cell.length_c   1.000
_cell.angle_alpha   90.00
_cell.angle_beta   90.00
_cell.angle_gamma   90.00
#
_symmetry.space_group_name_H-M   'P 1'
#
loop_
_entity.id
_entity.type
_entity.pdbx_description
1 polymer ?
#
loop_
_entity_poly.entity_id
_entity_poly.type
_entity_poly.pdbx_seq_one_letter_code
_entity_poly.pdbx_strand_id
1 'polypeptide(L)'
;MTRKTIIPCILATACIILSYSCTKGGNDNADKPEQELEYLDDEGILRLVDDQTINTAYYKDIFLDGGCELNPGIKENGVVINGRLPYALKKAEIGEAEYFLSTINDVGDGYTESDKRLQTTIFSGSEEDINGVLLYPDGEPRFRLFYSFGGHSGPHGTTLGTNGRENVNTFYTNGGSYVGSCAGAYLAGKYASGRLSSYFNIWKGGNMKGTGVSNSSIEIEIMSDIFQEYYGPKYSTIVTGVRHNGGGYMDVNMSPEGTEILGRFLNQKGKNSSSSGFYGQPGIWAYKDSPESGRLVVTGSHPEDAPSGDILDMTASMFRYAWDGSGIAKVKSILKNGETRYMTRKTSDYKPQYTAIGDLQCHHFVIYLPKGTKSLSINLQGRGDYDLELYLKKDGFAFPENEPDYSAKEDGNHQTITTEALDKGLWYVTVRCASTVTATDTIIDKSAGLGHYFVYSGDTGVLNGVPYEIVATW
;
A
#
# COMPACT_ATOMS: atom_id res chain seq x y z
N MET A 1 49.45 -34.11 -3.30
CA MET A 1 50.31 -33.17 -2.57
C MET A 1 49.86 -31.78 -2.96
N THR A 2 49.22 -31.09 -2.16
CA THR A 2 49.38 -29.99 -1.28
C THR A 2 48.01 -29.50 -0.82
N ARG A 3 47.78 -29.64 0.47
CA ARG A 3 46.64 -29.09 1.18
C ARG A 3 46.77 -27.56 1.26
N LYS A 4 45.68 -26.82 0.91
CA LYS A 4 45.54 -25.43 1.30
C LYS A 4 44.51 -25.32 2.43
N THR A 5 44.98 -24.90 3.56
CA THR A 5 44.30 -24.62 4.79
C THR A 5 43.45 -23.34 4.62
N ILE A 6 42.16 -23.42 4.90
CA ILE A 6 41.25 -22.25 4.97
C ILE A 6 41.13 -21.90 6.46
N ILE A 7 41.51 -20.68 6.81
CA ILE A 7 41.33 -20.10 8.15
C ILE A 7 39.95 -19.46 8.19
N PRO A 8 39.07 -19.80 9.16
CA PRO A 8 37.83 -19.07 9.33
C PRO A 8 38.05 -17.78 10.13
N CYS A 9 37.63 -16.68 9.59
CA CYS A 9 37.54 -15.39 10.26
C CYS A 9 36.37 -15.42 11.25
N ILE A 10 36.68 -15.44 12.55
CA ILE A 10 35.67 -15.34 13.63
C ILE A 10 35.40 -13.86 13.85
N LEU A 11 34.19 -13.40 13.51
CA LEU A 11 33.69 -12.11 13.97
C LEU A 11 33.22 -12.27 15.42
N ALA A 12 33.89 -11.64 16.33
CA ALA A 12 33.50 -11.56 17.73
C ALA A 12 32.42 -10.49 17.91
N THR A 13 31.20 -10.94 18.15
CA THR A 13 30.10 -10.06 18.61
C THR A 13 30.27 -9.83 20.10
N ALA A 14 30.60 -8.61 20.49
CA ALA A 14 30.69 -8.21 21.89
C ALA A 14 29.27 -7.94 22.43
N CYS A 15 28.69 -8.92 23.13
CA CYS A 15 27.54 -8.70 24.00
C CYS A 15 27.98 -7.99 25.28
N ILE A 16 27.59 -6.72 25.47
CA ILE A 16 27.71 -6.03 26.75
C ILE A 16 26.52 -6.45 27.62
N ILE A 17 26.75 -7.33 28.55
CA ILE A 17 25.81 -7.69 29.61
C ILE A 17 25.95 -6.62 30.72
N LEU A 18 24.96 -5.76 30.86
CA LEU A 18 24.82 -4.88 32.04
C LEU A 18 24.21 -5.70 33.18
N SER A 19 25.03 -6.10 34.13
CA SER A 19 24.60 -6.68 35.41
C SER A 19 24.08 -5.57 36.33
N TYR A 20 22.78 -5.59 36.62
CA TYR A 20 22.20 -4.80 37.71
C TYR A 20 22.56 -5.44 39.06
N SER A 21 23.36 -4.75 39.87
CA SER A 21 23.57 -5.03 41.25
C SER A 21 22.63 -4.16 42.10
N CYS A 22 21.67 -4.77 42.79
CA CYS A 22 20.87 -4.09 43.81
C CYS A 22 21.70 -3.93 45.08
N THR A 23 22.03 -2.69 45.43
CA THR A 23 22.38 -2.35 46.83
C THR A 23 21.40 -1.27 47.32
N LYS A 24 20.78 -1.61 48.46
CA LYS A 24 19.90 -0.71 49.24
C LYS A 24 20.74 0.34 49.96
N GLY A 25 20.22 1.58 49.99
CA GLY A 25 20.43 2.53 51.06
C GLY A 25 21.23 3.77 50.66
N GLY A 26 20.58 4.93 50.75
CA GLY A 26 21.20 6.24 50.76
C GLY A 26 20.36 7.26 49.99
N ASN A 27 19.57 8.07 50.71
CA ASN A 27 19.05 9.34 50.22
C ASN A 27 20.24 10.27 49.95
N ASP A 28 20.52 10.52 48.69
CA ASP A 28 21.19 11.73 48.25
C ASP A 28 20.59 12.11 46.90
N ASN A 29 19.67 13.08 46.93
CA ASN A 29 19.27 13.87 45.76
C ASN A 29 20.47 14.73 45.35
N ALA A 30 21.44 14.14 44.69
CA ALA A 30 22.40 14.88 43.88
C ALA A 30 21.90 14.78 42.46
N ASP A 31 21.45 15.90 41.92
CA ASP A 31 21.21 16.13 40.49
C ASP A 31 22.36 15.50 39.68
N LYS A 32 22.14 14.34 39.11
CA LYS A 32 22.99 13.89 38.00
C LYS A 32 22.78 14.88 36.89
N PRO A 33 23.83 15.55 36.38
CA PRO A 33 23.65 16.37 35.21
C PRO A 33 23.04 15.48 34.10
N GLU A 34 21.82 15.80 33.66
CA GLU A 34 21.31 15.33 32.39
C GLU A 34 22.43 15.63 31.39
N GLN A 35 23.04 14.58 30.83
CA GLN A 35 23.94 14.75 29.71
C GLN A 35 23.12 15.45 28.63
N GLU A 36 23.32 16.75 28.50
CA GLU A 36 22.78 17.52 27.39
C GLU A 36 23.31 16.89 26.12
N LEU A 37 22.45 16.16 25.41
CA LEU A 37 22.69 15.81 24.01
C LEU A 37 22.62 17.13 23.24
N GLU A 38 23.73 17.83 23.22
CA GLU A 38 23.82 19.19 22.68
C GLU A 38 23.73 19.24 21.16
N TYR A 39 24.00 18.11 20.47
CA TYR A 39 23.87 17.97 19.02
C TYR A 39 23.60 16.52 18.64
N LEU A 40 22.39 16.24 18.11
CA LEU A 40 22.15 15.04 17.31
C LEU A 40 22.52 15.35 15.85
N ASP A 41 23.29 14.49 15.23
CA ASP A 41 23.48 14.49 13.79
C ASP A 41 22.21 14.02 13.06
N ASP A 42 22.16 14.17 11.75
CA ASP A 42 20.98 13.81 10.95
C ASP A 42 20.59 12.34 11.14
N GLU A 43 21.55 11.43 11.32
CA GLU A 43 21.30 10.01 11.58
C GLU A 43 20.68 9.79 12.96
N GLY A 44 21.17 10.47 13.98
CA GLY A 44 20.60 10.45 15.33
C GLY A 44 19.17 11.00 15.38
N ILE A 45 18.89 12.07 14.65
CA ILE A 45 17.53 12.62 14.51
C ILE A 45 16.60 11.62 13.82
N LEU A 46 17.03 11.03 12.71
CA LEU A 46 16.20 10.06 11.98
C LEU A 46 15.96 8.78 12.78
N ARG A 47 16.85 8.40 13.69
CA ARG A 47 16.62 7.27 14.62
C ARG A 47 15.55 7.58 15.68
N LEU A 48 15.25 8.85 15.94
CA LEU A 48 14.17 9.27 16.83
C LEU A 48 12.81 9.32 16.12
N VAL A 49 12.80 9.29 14.78
CA VAL A 49 11.55 9.18 14.03
C VAL A 49 10.92 7.84 14.39
N ASP A 50 9.85 7.94 15.15
CA ASP A 50 9.18 6.78 15.73
C ASP A 50 8.65 5.88 14.62
N ASP A 51 8.85 4.56 14.78
CA ASP A 51 8.19 3.51 13.99
C ASP A 51 6.68 3.49 14.32
N GLN A 52 6.03 4.63 14.09
CA GLN A 52 4.60 4.71 14.34
C GLN A 52 3.86 3.87 13.30
N THR A 53 2.90 3.11 13.76
CA THR A 53 1.96 2.36 12.92
C THR A 53 1.01 3.26 12.13
N ILE A 54 1.28 4.56 12.07
CA ILE A 54 0.46 5.55 11.36
C ILE A 54 0.79 5.46 9.88
N ASN A 55 -0.19 5.07 9.11
CA ASN A 55 -0.09 5.12 7.67
C ASN A 55 -0.10 6.56 7.17
N THR A 56 0.59 6.80 6.07
CA THR A 56 0.51 8.09 5.37
C THR A 56 -0.93 8.38 4.92
N ALA A 57 -1.24 9.62 4.63
CA ALA A 57 -2.48 9.97 3.96
C ALA A 57 -2.46 9.45 2.51
N TYR A 58 -3.57 8.88 2.09
CA TYR A 58 -3.79 8.37 0.74
C TYR A 58 -4.82 9.22 0.02
N TYR A 59 -4.78 9.22 -1.32
CA TYR A 59 -5.83 9.83 -2.12
C TYR A 59 -7.19 9.19 -1.82
N LYS A 60 -7.22 7.85 -1.82
CA LYS A 60 -8.37 7.02 -1.42
C LYS A 60 -7.88 5.73 -0.77
N ASP A 61 -8.77 5.09 -0.06
CA ASP A 61 -8.45 3.87 0.68
C ASP A 61 -8.13 2.69 -0.23
N ILE A 62 -8.90 2.48 -1.31
CA ILE A 62 -8.76 1.31 -2.15
C ILE A 62 -8.98 1.61 -3.62
N PHE A 63 -8.13 1.02 -4.47
CA PHE A 63 -8.31 0.90 -5.90
C PHE A 63 -8.81 -0.49 -6.26
N LEU A 64 -9.92 -0.58 -6.99
CA LEU A 64 -10.50 -1.82 -7.46
C LEU A 64 -10.25 -1.99 -8.96
N ASP A 65 -9.48 -3.01 -9.30
CA ASP A 65 -9.32 -3.44 -10.68
C ASP A 65 -10.39 -4.48 -11.02
N GLY A 66 -11.33 -4.12 -11.89
CA GLY A 66 -12.54 -4.89 -12.21
C GLY A 66 -12.32 -6.29 -12.78
N GLY A 67 -11.09 -6.65 -13.13
CA GLY A 67 -10.80 -7.98 -13.64
C GLY A 67 -11.45 -8.30 -14.99
N CYS A 68 -11.46 -9.57 -15.40
CA CYS A 68 -12.03 -10.05 -16.66
C CYS A 68 -13.52 -10.38 -16.62
N GLU A 69 -14.18 -10.26 -15.50
CA GLU A 69 -15.60 -10.59 -15.38
C GLU A 69 -16.37 -9.35 -14.99
N LEU A 70 -16.96 -8.69 -15.97
CA LEU A 70 -18.07 -7.76 -15.74
C LEU A 70 -19.28 -8.58 -15.25
N ASN A 71 -19.25 -8.97 -14.01
CA ASN A 71 -20.49 -9.39 -13.38
C ASN A 71 -21.32 -8.12 -13.15
N PRO A 72 -22.52 -7.98 -13.74
CA PRO A 72 -23.34 -6.80 -13.51
C PRO A 72 -23.77 -6.75 -12.05
N GLY A 73 -22.89 -6.27 -11.21
CA GLY A 73 -23.11 -6.07 -9.79
C GLY A 73 -24.05 -4.91 -9.51
N ILE A 74 -24.14 -4.57 -8.25
CA ILE A 74 -24.92 -3.45 -7.75
C ILE A 74 -24.44 -2.15 -8.39
N LYS A 75 -25.37 -1.37 -8.93
CA LYS A 75 -25.10 0.01 -9.34
C LYS A 75 -25.25 0.91 -8.13
N GLU A 76 -24.17 1.36 -7.54
CA GLU A 76 -24.19 2.52 -6.65
C GLU A 76 -23.59 3.72 -7.40
N ASN A 77 -24.31 4.83 -7.41
CA ASN A 77 -23.90 6.08 -8.06
C ASN A 77 -23.46 5.97 -9.54
N GLY A 78 -24.03 4.99 -10.27
CA GLY A 78 -23.72 4.79 -11.69
C GLY A 78 -22.54 3.86 -11.95
N VAL A 79 -21.80 3.47 -10.94
CA VAL A 79 -20.67 2.55 -11.01
C VAL A 79 -21.15 1.12 -10.81
N VAL A 80 -20.80 0.22 -11.71
CA VAL A 80 -21.05 -1.21 -11.54
C VAL A 80 -19.98 -1.80 -10.64
N ILE A 81 -20.35 -2.11 -9.40
CA ILE A 81 -19.48 -2.78 -8.45
C ILE A 81 -19.71 -4.29 -8.57
N ASN A 82 -18.65 -5.06 -8.70
CA ASN A 82 -18.77 -6.50 -8.79
C ASN A 82 -19.47 -7.06 -7.54
N GLY A 83 -20.66 -7.51 -7.76
CA GLY A 83 -21.62 -8.24 -6.97
C GLY A 83 -21.67 -7.92 -5.47
N ARG A 84 -20.74 -8.41 -4.68
CA ARG A 84 -20.87 -8.45 -3.21
C ARG A 84 -19.66 -7.96 -2.45
N LEU A 85 -18.63 -7.56 -3.15
CA LEU A 85 -17.41 -6.99 -2.55
C LEU A 85 -17.68 -5.82 -1.59
N PRO A 86 -18.63 -4.89 -1.86
CA PRO A 86 -18.94 -3.81 -0.92
C PRO A 86 -19.31 -4.26 0.48
N TYR A 87 -19.92 -5.43 0.63
CA TYR A 87 -20.22 -5.98 1.97
C TYR A 87 -18.95 -6.34 2.73
N ALA A 88 -17.95 -6.91 2.04
CA ALA A 88 -16.68 -7.24 2.65
C ALA A 88 -15.87 -5.99 3.03
N LEU A 89 -15.85 -4.97 2.18
CA LEU A 89 -15.18 -3.70 2.47
C LEU A 89 -15.82 -2.97 3.64
N LYS A 90 -17.15 -2.89 3.66
CA LYS A 90 -17.90 -2.31 4.80
C LYS A 90 -17.63 -3.06 6.09
N LYS A 91 -17.60 -4.40 6.05
CA LYS A 91 -17.31 -5.20 7.24
C LYS A 91 -15.86 -5.06 7.69
N ALA A 92 -14.93 -4.88 6.77
CA ALA A 92 -13.53 -4.61 7.05
C ALA A 92 -13.28 -3.18 7.55
N GLU A 93 -14.34 -2.35 7.63
CA GLU A 93 -14.24 -0.93 8.00
C GLU A 93 -13.27 -0.16 7.10
N ILE A 94 -13.20 -0.55 5.83
CA ILE A 94 -12.49 0.18 4.80
C ILE A 94 -13.44 1.26 4.32
N GLY A 95 -13.01 2.50 4.45
CA GLY A 95 -13.80 3.69 4.21
C GLY A 95 -14.26 3.86 2.77
N GLU A 96 -14.64 5.07 2.40
CA GLU A 96 -15.14 5.38 1.07
C GLU A 96 -14.13 5.01 -0.01
N ALA A 97 -14.35 3.84 -0.59
CA ALA A 97 -13.57 3.40 -1.72
C ALA A 97 -14.08 4.15 -2.96
N GLU A 98 -13.21 4.89 -3.62
CA GLU A 98 -13.47 5.21 -5.02
C GLU A 98 -13.21 3.95 -5.82
N TYR A 99 -14.29 3.42 -6.36
CA TYR A 99 -14.26 2.23 -7.17
C TYR A 99 -13.84 2.61 -8.58
N PHE A 100 -12.56 2.42 -8.87
CA PHE A 100 -12.09 2.46 -10.23
C PHE A 100 -12.21 1.06 -10.82
N LEU A 101 -13.24 0.83 -11.61
CA LEU A 101 -13.30 -0.37 -12.41
C LEU A 101 -12.46 -0.15 -13.67
N SER A 102 -11.21 -0.51 -13.62
CA SER A 102 -10.52 -0.70 -14.89
C SER A 102 -11.09 -1.94 -15.55
N THR A 103 -11.84 -1.76 -16.59
CA THR A 103 -12.35 -2.85 -17.41
C THR A 103 -11.31 -3.31 -18.42
N ILE A 104 -10.11 -3.51 -17.97
CA ILE A 104 -9.04 -4.08 -18.78
C ILE A 104 -9.41 -5.49 -19.28
N ASN A 105 -10.55 -5.98 -18.93
CA ASN A 105 -10.76 -7.41 -18.85
C ASN A 105 -11.74 -8.04 -19.79
N ASP A 106 -12.46 -7.29 -20.52
CA ASP A 106 -13.21 -7.85 -21.60
C ASP A 106 -12.40 -7.84 -22.92
N VAL A 107 -11.09 -7.92 -22.75
CA VAL A 107 -10.20 -8.19 -23.85
C VAL A 107 -10.31 -9.68 -24.17
N GLY A 108 -11.44 -10.05 -24.70
CA GLY A 108 -11.57 -11.33 -25.39
C GLY A 108 -10.55 -11.42 -26.53
N ASP A 109 -10.37 -12.60 -27.08
CA ASP A 109 -9.50 -12.82 -28.22
C ASP A 109 -9.72 -11.76 -29.31
N GLY A 110 -8.67 -11.03 -29.68
CA GLY A 110 -8.69 -10.10 -30.80
C GLY A 110 -8.44 -8.63 -30.50
N TYR A 111 -8.15 -8.23 -29.27
CA TYR A 111 -7.75 -6.86 -28.96
C TYR A 111 -6.25 -6.65 -29.18
N THR A 112 -5.91 -5.47 -29.71
CA THR A 112 -4.53 -5.01 -29.89
C THR A 112 -4.24 -3.84 -28.95
N GLU A 113 -2.96 -3.55 -28.71
CA GLU A 113 -2.54 -2.39 -27.91
C GLU A 113 -3.11 -1.05 -28.40
N SER A 114 -3.52 -0.96 -29.66
CA SER A 114 -4.13 0.22 -30.23
C SER A 114 -5.64 0.34 -29.96
N ASP A 115 -6.25 -0.64 -29.32
CA ASP A 115 -7.67 -0.60 -29.01
C ASP A 115 -7.94 0.43 -27.91
N LYS A 116 -8.67 1.50 -28.23
CA LYS A 116 -9.00 2.58 -27.30
C LYS A 116 -9.85 2.13 -26.09
N ARG A 117 -10.40 0.93 -26.14
CA ARG A 117 -11.12 0.32 -25.01
C ARG A 117 -10.15 -0.19 -23.94
N LEU A 118 -8.87 -0.30 -24.28
CA LEU A 118 -7.80 -0.71 -23.37
C LEU A 118 -7.14 0.54 -22.81
N GLN A 119 -7.48 0.89 -21.60
CA GLN A 119 -6.81 2.00 -20.93
C GLN A 119 -5.55 1.54 -20.19
N THR A 120 -4.59 1.06 -20.94
CA THR A 120 -3.27 0.75 -20.42
C THR A 120 -2.62 1.95 -19.75
N THR A 121 -2.92 3.15 -20.23
CA THR A 121 -2.41 4.42 -19.71
C THR A 121 -2.84 4.74 -18.28
N ILE A 122 -3.96 4.20 -17.78
CA ILE A 122 -4.34 4.38 -16.36
C ILE A 122 -3.23 3.86 -15.45
N PHE A 123 -2.67 2.70 -15.74
CA PHE A 123 -1.60 2.11 -14.94
C PHE A 123 -0.22 2.57 -15.37
N SER A 124 0.01 2.72 -16.67
CA SER A 124 1.33 3.02 -17.23
C SER A 124 1.66 4.51 -17.28
N GLY A 125 0.68 5.35 -17.02
CA GLY A 125 0.81 6.80 -17.07
C GLY A 125 0.46 7.44 -18.42
N SER A 126 0.22 8.74 -18.38
CA SER A 126 -0.11 9.61 -19.52
C SER A 126 0.58 10.96 -19.34
N GLU A 127 0.36 11.91 -20.26
CA GLU A 127 0.83 13.28 -20.08
C GLU A 127 0.16 13.99 -18.89
N GLU A 128 -1.10 13.64 -18.58
CA GLU A 128 -1.87 14.21 -17.48
C GLU A 128 -1.51 13.58 -16.11
N ASP A 129 -1.09 12.32 -16.11
CA ASP A 129 -0.69 11.58 -14.92
C ASP A 129 0.49 10.65 -15.26
N ILE A 130 1.70 11.17 -15.15
CA ILE A 130 2.91 10.51 -15.64
C ILE A 130 3.17 9.16 -14.96
N ASN A 131 2.88 9.04 -13.68
CA ASN A 131 3.08 7.79 -12.93
C ASN A 131 1.89 6.84 -12.99
N GLY A 132 0.78 7.27 -13.57
CA GLY A 132 -0.47 6.53 -13.57
C GLY A 132 -1.19 6.53 -12.23
N VAL A 133 -2.39 5.96 -12.24
CA VAL A 133 -3.37 6.10 -11.15
C VAL A 133 -2.90 5.62 -9.78
N LEU A 134 -1.99 4.64 -9.73
CA LEU A 134 -1.59 4.01 -8.47
C LEU A 134 -0.54 4.78 -7.68
N LEU A 135 0.17 5.72 -8.32
CA LEU A 135 1.34 6.36 -7.75
C LEU A 135 1.23 7.88 -7.73
N TYR A 136 1.71 8.47 -6.66
CA TYR A 136 2.00 9.90 -6.59
C TYR A 136 3.23 10.27 -7.44
N PRO A 137 3.50 11.55 -7.69
CA PRO A 137 4.65 11.99 -8.48
C PRO A 137 6.00 11.47 -7.98
N ASP A 138 6.13 11.24 -6.69
CA ASP A 138 7.34 10.72 -6.04
C ASP A 138 7.42 9.19 -5.97
N GLY A 139 6.42 8.50 -6.51
CA GLY A 139 6.32 7.04 -6.51
C GLY A 139 5.72 6.44 -5.25
N GLU A 140 5.28 7.24 -4.28
CA GLU A 140 4.54 6.75 -3.13
C GLU A 140 3.12 6.29 -3.57
N PRO A 141 2.51 5.31 -2.88
CA PRO A 141 1.17 4.82 -3.22
C PRO A 141 0.09 5.89 -3.05
N ARG A 142 -0.78 6.05 -4.05
CA ARG A 142 -1.98 6.90 -3.97
C ARG A 142 -3.12 6.24 -3.22
N PHE A 143 -3.16 4.91 -3.19
CA PHE A 143 -4.14 4.08 -2.50
C PHE A 143 -3.46 3.24 -1.44
N ARG A 144 -4.18 2.95 -0.37
CA ARG A 144 -3.70 2.04 0.66
C ARG A 144 -3.74 0.59 0.23
N LEU A 145 -4.78 0.23 -0.54
CA LEU A 145 -5.02 -1.11 -1.07
C LEU A 145 -5.23 -1.08 -2.58
N PHE A 146 -4.75 -2.11 -3.25
CA PHE A 146 -5.12 -2.48 -4.62
C PHE A 146 -5.74 -3.87 -4.62
N TYR A 147 -6.97 -3.99 -5.13
CA TYR A 147 -7.64 -5.27 -5.28
C TYR A 147 -7.79 -5.66 -6.74
N SER A 148 -7.37 -6.87 -7.09
CA SER A 148 -7.55 -7.45 -8.42
C SER A 148 -8.45 -8.67 -8.37
N PHE A 149 -9.51 -8.64 -9.18
CA PHE A 149 -10.52 -9.68 -9.26
C PHE A 149 -10.05 -10.93 -9.99
N GLY A 150 -10.93 -11.94 -10.02
CA GLY A 150 -10.83 -13.13 -10.86
C GLY A 150 -10.92 -12.83 -12.35
N GLY A 151 -10.70 -13.86 -13.18
CA GLY A 151 -10.79 -13.78 -14.65
C GLY A 151 -9.61 -14.45 -15.35
N HIS A 152 -9.10 -13.84 -16.44
CA HIS A 152 -7.98 -14.36 -17.23
C HIS A 152 -6.68 -13.61 -16.94
N SER A 153 -5.85 -14.13 -16.07
CA SER A 153 -4.64 -13.46 -15.59
C SER A 153 -3.63 -13.09 -16.70
N GLY A 154 -3.45 -13.95 -17.70
CA GLY A 154 -2.53 -13.71 -18.80
C GLY A 154 -2.87 -12.47 -19.63
N PRO A 155 -4.06 -12.41 -20.27
CA PRO A 155 -4.55 -11.21 -20.94
C PRO A 155 -4.55 -9.98 -20.06
N HIS A 156 -5.03 -10.10 -18.83
CA HIS A 156 -5.06 -9.00 -17.85
C HIS A 156 -3.67 -8.37 -17.68
N GLY A 157 -2.69 -9.14 -17.27
CA GLY A 157 -1.35 -8.61 -17.06
C GLY A 157 -0.69 -8.10 -18.34
N THR A 158 -1.04 -8.67 -19.52
CA THR A 158 -0.52 -8.21 -20.81
C THR A 158 -1.06 -6.83 -21.18
N THR A 159 -2.35 -6.57 -20.93
CA THR A 159 -2.98 -5.28 -21.26
C THR A 159 -2.48 -4.13 -20.43
N LEU A 160 -1.98 -4.37 -19.20
CA LEU A 160 -1.32 -3.35 -18.39
C LEU A 160 -0.01 -2.84 -18.99
N GLY A 161 0.55 -3.57 -19.97
CA GLY A 161 1.85 -3.25 -20.51
C GLY A 161 2.98 -3.43 -19.49
N THR A 162 4.22 -3.21 -19.91
CA THR A 162 5.38 -3.32 -19.01
C THR A 162 5.35 -2.26 -17.94
N ASN A 163 5.17 -0.99 -18.31
CA ASN A 163 5.16 0.13 -17.38
C ASN A 163 4.03 0.00 -16.34
N GLY A 164 2.84 -0.41 -16.76
CA GLY A 164 1.72 -0.60 -15.82
C GLY A 164 2.02 -1.68 -14.78
N ARG A 165 2.65 -2.78 -15.18
CA ARG A 165 3.07 -3.84 -14.25
C ARG A 165 4.20 -3.37 -13.32
N GLU A 166 5.13 -2.58 -13.84
CA GLU A 166 6.20 -1.95 -13.03
C GLU A 166 5.63 -0.97 -12.01
N ASN A 167 4.59 -0.20 -12.38
CA ASN A 167 3.90 0.69 -11.47
C ASN A 167 3.15 -0.07 -10.36
N VAL A 168 2.53 -1.23 -10.67
CA VAL A 168 1.96 -2.11 -9.63
C VAL A 168 3.06 -2.63 -8.70
N ASN A 169 4.21 -3.00 -9.24
CA ASN A 169 5.34 -3.45 -8.43
C ASN A 169 5.86 -2.32 -7.54
N THR A 170 6.02 -1.11 -8.08
CA THR A 170 6.43 0.09 -7.33
C THR A 170 5.42 0.43 -6.24
N PHE A 171 4.12 0.39 -6.55
CA PHE A 171 3.04 0.58 -5.58
C PHE A 171 3.20 -0.35 -4.37
N TYR A 172 3.37 -1.65 -4.64
CA TYR A 172 3.52 -2.64 -3.58
C TYR A 172 4.82 -2.45 -2.78
N THR A 173 5.94 -2.24 -3.46
CA THR A 173 7.27 -2.10 -2.83
C THR A 173 7.33 -0.84 -1.95
N ASN A 174 6.63 0.21 -2.32
CA ASN A 174 6.60 1.48 -1.58
C ASN A 174 5.53 1.56 -0.49
N GLY A 175 4.79 0.48 -0.25
CA GLY A 175 3.92 0.37 0.92
C GLY A 175 2.43 0.16 0.62
N GLY A 176 2.00 0.19 -0.64
CA GLY A 176 0.63 -0.15 -1.03
C GLY A 176 0.36 -1.65 -0.89
N SER A 177 -0.70 -2.03 -0.17
CA SER A 177 -1.06 -3.44 0.01
C SER A 177 -1.87 -3.99 -1.15
N TYR A 178 -1.80 -5.29 -1.35
CA TYR A 178 -2.46 -5.98 -2.46
C TYR A 178 -3.37 -7.10 -1.98
N VAL A 179 -4.60 -7.13 -2.49
CA VAL A 179 -5.51 -8.26 -2.32
C VAL A 179 -5.90 -8.80 -3.70
N GLY A 180 -5.87 -10.11 -3.87
CA GLY A 180 -6.22 -10.73 -5.14
C GLY A 180 -6.97 -12.04 -4.99
N SER A 181 -7.97 -12.24 -5.86
CA SER A 181 -8.70 -13.51 -5.95
C SER A 181 -8.53 -14.14 -7.32
N CYS A 182 -8.47 -15.47 -7.39
CA CYS A 182 -8.37 -16.25 -8.62
C CYS A 182 -7.28 -15.72 -9.59
N ALA A 183 -7.65 -15.03 -10.68
CA ALA A 183 -6.70 -14.39 -11.60
C ALA A 183 -5.83 -13.35 -10.91
N GLY A 184 -6.36 -12.55 -9.98
CA GLY A 184 -5.60 -11.61 -9.17
C GLY A 184 -4.52 -12.28 -8.33
N ALA A 185 -4.77 -13.47 -7.81
CA ALA A 185 -3.76 -14.24 -7.11
C ALA A 185 -2.63 -14.72 -8.05
N TYR A 186 -2.95 -15.16 -9.28
CA TYR A 186 -1.94 -15.50 -10.27
C TYR A 186 -1.08 -14.30 -10.66
N LEU A 187 -1.70 -13.13 -10.88
CA LEU A 187 -1.01 -11.89 -11.26
C LEU A 187 0.05 -11.46 -10.24
N ALA A 188 -0.19 -11.72 -8.96
CA ALA A 188 0.76 -11.40 -7.90
C ALA A 188 2.10 -12.15 -8.02
N GLY A 189 2.09 -13.37 -8.58
CA GLY A 189 3.25 -14.25 -8.69
C GLY A 189 4.09 -14.00 -9.94
N LYS A 190 4.89 -15.02 -10.25
CA LYS A 190 5.71 -15.09 -11.44
C LYS A 190 5.09 -16.07 -12.44
N TYR A 191 5.00 -15.68 -13.70
CA TYR A 191 4.57 -16.59 -14.74
C TYR A 191 5.63 -17.68 -15.03
N ALA A 192 5.26 -18.94 -14.88
CA ALA A 192 6.23 -20.05 -14.88
C ALA A 192 6.68 -20.55 -16.26
N SER A 193 6.05 -20.14 -17.36
CA SER A 193 6.28 -20.74 -18.68
C SER A 193 6.94 -19.82 -19.68
N GLY A 194 8.19 -19.45 -19.55
CA GLY A 194 9.06 -18.94 -20.65
C GLY A 194 8.54 -17.86 -21.61
N ARG A 195 7.28 -17.44 -21.48
CA ARG A 195 6.69 -16.32 -22.21
C ARG A 195 7.01 -15.03 -21.44
N LEU A 196 7.01 -13.91 -22.13
CA LEU A 196 7.17 -12.58 -21.52
C LEU A 196 6.28 -12.50 -20.28
N SER A 197 6.89 -12.15 -19.15
CA SER A 197 6.18 -12.06 -17.88
C SER A 197 5.02 -11.07 -18.01
N SER A 198 3.79 -11.59 -17.95
CA SER A 198 2.59 -10.76 -17.90
C SER A 198 2.08 -10.55 -16.49
N TYR A 199 2.84 -11.00 -15.47
CA TYR A 199 2.47 -10.90 -14.06
C TYR A 199 3.29 -9.83 -13.34
N PHE A 200 2.81 -9.41 -12.16
CA PHE A 200 3.40 -8.31 -11.40
C PHE A 200 4.68 -8.69 -10.67
N ASN A 201 4.82 -9.99 -10.32
CA ASN A 201 5.93 -10.52 -9.53
C ASN A 201 6.15 -9.77 -8.18
N ILE A 202 5.07 -9.29 -7.56
CA ILE A 202 5.08 -8.71 -6.22
C ILE A 202 5.20 -9.78 -5.12
N TRP A 203 4.75 -10.99 -5.40
CA TRP A 203 5.09 -12.20 -4.65
C TRP A 203 6.32 -12.83 -5.32
N LYS A 204 7.50 -12.36 -4.94
CA LYS A 204 8.75 -12.51 -5.68
C LYS A 204 9.15 -13.95 -6.00
N GLY A 205 9.04 -14.31 -7.26
CA GLY A 205 9.35 -15.66 -7.73
C GLY A 205 8.30 -16.70 -7.39
N GLY A 206 7.26 -16.33 -6.64
CA GLY A 206 6.17 -17.21 -6.26
C GLY A 206 5.36 -17.70 -7.45
N ASN A 207 4.86 -18.91 -7.38
CA ASN A 207 4.07 -19.53 -8.43
C ASN A 207 2.84 -20.25 -7.88
N MET A 208 1.81 -20.33 -8.70
CA MET A 208 0.59 -21.07 -8.42
C MET A 208 0.45 -22.28 -9.33
N LYS A 209 -0.18 -23.32 -8.79
CA LYS A 209 -0.65 -24.49 -9.55
C LYS A 209 -2.17 -24.45 -9.66
N GLY A 210 -2.71 -24.63 -10.87
CA GLY A 210 -4.15 -24.71 -11.06
C GLY A 210 -4.75 -25.94 -10.36
N THR A 211 -5.93 -25.79 -9.79
CA THR A 211 -6.66 -26.91 -9.18
C THR A 211 -7.29 -27.84 -10.22
N GLY A 212 -7.51 -27.37 -11.45
CA GLY A 212 -8.28 -28.08 -12.47
C GLY A 212 -9.79 -28.19 -12.15
N VAL A 213 -10.27 -27.43 -11.17
CA VAL A 213 -11.66 -27.45 -10.71
C VAL A 213 -12.36 -26.16 -11.12
N SER A 214 -13.51 -26.29 -11.78
CA SER A 214 -14.33 -25.15 -12.23
C SER A 214 -15.76 -25.28 -11.69
N ASN A 215 -16.43 -24.13 -11.56
CA ASN A 215 -17.85 -24.04 -11.15
C ASN A 215 -18.19 -24.91 -9.92
N SER A 216 -17.39 -24.80 -8.89
CA SER A 216 -17.46 -25.63 -7.71
C SER A 216 -17.52 -24.82 -6.43
N SER A 217 -17.90 -25.49 -5.36
CA SER A 217 -17.82 -24.99 -4.00
C SER A 217 -16.76 -25.80 -3.25
N ILE A 218 -15.91 -25.13 -2.52
CA ILE A 218 -14.84 -25.75 -1.74
C ILE A 218 -14.91 -25.36 -0.28
N GLU A 219 -14.17 -26.09 0.53
CA GLU A 219 -13.99 -25.81 1.96
C GLU A 219 -12.54 -25.31 2.17
N ILE A 220 -12.40 -24.34 3.06
CA ILE A 220 -11.10 -23.75 3.44
C ILE A 220 -10.97 -23.85 4.96
N GLU A 221 -9.88 -24.39 5.44
CA GLU A 221 -9.50 -24.37 6.85
C GLU A 221 -8.58 -23.18 7.10
N ILE A 222 -8.95 -22.31 8.02
CA ILE A 222 -8.12 -21.17 8.46
C ILE A 222 -7.01 -21.70 9.36
N MET A 223 -5.76 -21.41 9.00
CA MET A 223 -4.55 -21.96 9.62
C MET A 223 -3.79 -20.96 10.48
N SER A 224 -3.93 -19.67 10.24
CA SER A 224 -3.20 -18.62 10.94
C SER A 224 -4.00 -18.12 12.14
N ASP A 225 -3.39 -18.14 13.31
CA ASP A 225 -3.99 -17.58 14.54
C ASP A 225 -4.21 -16.06 14.39
N ILE A 226 -3.26 -15.36 13.79
CA ILE A 226 -3.38 -13.92 13.50
C ILE A 226 -4.55 -13.66 12.57
N PHE A 227 -4.69 -14.45 11.52
CA PHE A 227 -5.79 -14.31 10.58
C PHE A 227 -7.14 -14.63 11.24
N GLN A 228 -7.18 -15.56 12.21
CA GLN A 228 -8.37 -15.86 12.98
C GLN A 228 -8.81 -14.70 13.89
N GLU A 229 -7.90 -13.86 14.36
CA GLU A 229 -8.26 -12.65 15.13
C GLU A 229 -9.10 -11.70 14.29
N TYR A 230 -8.76 -11.50 13.03
CA TYR A 230 -9.58 -10.71 12.09
C TYR A 230 -10.89 -11.42 11.73
N TYR A 231 -10.83 -12.72 11.50
CA TYR A 231 -11.99 -13.55 11.21
C TYR A 231 -12.96 -13.60 12.39
N GLY A 232 -12.41 -13.56 13.59
CA GLY A 232 -13.14 -13.53 14.87
C GLY A 232 -13.25 -14.91 15.56
N PRO A 233 -13.11 -14.94 16.88
CA PRO A 233 -12.99 -16.19 17.66
C PRO A 233 -14.29 -17.00 17.74
N LYS A 234 -15.41 -16.43 17.33
CA LYS A 234 -16.75 -17.05 17.38
C LYS A 234 -17.08 -17.92 16.17
N TYR A 235 -16.26 -17.90 15.14
CA TYR A 235 -16.51 -18.63 13.90
C TYR A 235 -15.76 -19.96 13.88
N SER A 236 -16.23 -20.86 13.02
CA SER A 236 -15.51 -22.12 12.73
C SER A 236 -14.20 -21.82 12.02
N THR A 237 -13.16 -22.60 12.30
CA THR A 237 -11.92 -22.59 11.51
C THR A 237 -12.12 -23.11 10.08
N ILE A 238 -13.24 -23.80 9.82
CA ILE A 238 -13.59 -24.33 8.50
C ILE A 238 -14.69 -23.48 7.89
N VAL A 239 -14.36 -22.83 6.77
CA VAL A 239 -15.29 -22.04 5.95
C VAL A 239 -15.76 -22.90 4.79
N THR A 240 -17.07 -23.10 4.69
CA THR A 240 -17.68 -23.96 3.68
C THR A 240 -18.38 -23.15 2.62
N GLY A 241 -18.52 -23.71 1.42
CA GLY A 241 -19.30 -23.08 0.36
C GLY A 241 -18.57 -22.00 -0.44
N VAL A 242 -17.26 -21.87 -0.30
CA VAL A 242 -16.49 -20.88 -1.03
C VAL A 242 -16.50 -21.20 -2.53
N ARG A 243 -16.95 -20.25 -3.35
CA ARG A 243 -16.96 -20.42 -4.81
C ARG A 243 -15.54 -20.61 -5.33
N HIS A 244 -15.36 -21.57 -6.24
CA HIS A 244 -14.09 -21.85 -6.89
C HIS A 244 -14.30 -22.12 -8.38
N ASN A 245 -13.58 -21.39 -9.24
CA ASN A 245 -13.72 -21.51 -10.68
C ASN A 245 -12.38 -21.31 -11.39
N GLY A 246 -11.67 -22.40 -11.65
CA GLY A 246 -10.41 -22.35 -12.40
C GLY A 246 -9.20 -21.79 -11.66
N GLY A 247 -9.36 -21.42 -10.41
CA GLY A 247 -8.28 -20.86 -9.61
C GLY A 247 -7.22 -21.89 -9.20
N GLY A 248 -6.22 -21.45 -8.48
CA GLY A 248 -5.07 -22.24 -8.11
C GLY A 248 -4.80 -22.29 -6.62
N TYR A 249 -3.70 -22.91 -6.28
CA TYR A 249 -3.12 -22.96 -4.95
C TYR A 249 -1.64 -22.59 -5.00
N MET A 250 -1.08 -22.17 -3.90
CA MET A 250 0.33 -21.82 -3.78
C MET A 250 1.21 -23.06 -4.05
N ASP A 251 2.17 -22.94 -4.94
CA ASP A 251 3.24 -23.93 -5.06
C ASP A 251 4.27 -23.71 -3.95
N VAL A 252 4.20 -24.53 -2.90
CA VAL A 252 5.09 -24.44 -1.73
C VAL A 252 6.57 -24.56 -2.07
N ASN A 253 6.90 -25.19 -3.22
CA ASN A 253 8.28 -25.33 -3.66
C ASN A 253 8.80 -24.09 -4.41
N MET A 254 7.90 -23.18 -4.76
CA MET A 254 8.19 -21.95 -5.50
C MET A 254 7.64 -20.71 -4.77
N SER A 255 7.42 -20.80 -3.47
CA SER A 255 7.05 -19.65 -2.66
C SER A 255 8.31 -18.98 -2.08
N PRO A 256 8.40 -17.64 -2.08
CA PRO A 256 9.50 -16.94 -1.42
C PRO A 256 9.45 -17.17 0.10
N GLU A 257 10.61 -17.05 0.73
CA GLU A 257 10.71 -17.02 2.19
C GLU A 257 9.84 -15.89 2.76
N GLY A 258 9.26 -16.13 3.94
CA GLY A 258 8.33 -15.19 4.57
C GLY A 258 6.89 -15.27 4.03
N THR A 259 6.58 -16.18 3.09
CA THR A 259 5.20 -16.44 2.71
C THR A 259 4.45 -17.15 3.83
N GLU A 260 3.38 -16.55 4.30
CA GLU A 260 2.53 -17.01 5.39
C GLU A 260 1.31 -17.75 4.83
N ILE A 261 1.05 -18.97 5.33
CA ILE A 261 -0.13 -19.75 4.93
C ILE A 261 -1.27 -19.38 5.87
N LEU A 262 -2.31 -18.75 5.34
CA LEU A 262 -3.48 -18.31 6.09
C LEU A 262 -4.62 -19.34 6.08
N GLY A 263 -4.73 -20.11 4.99
CA GLY A 263 -5.76 -21.12 4.85
C GLY A 263 -5.38 -22.24 3.87
N ARG A 264 -5.94 -23.44 4.09
CA ARG A 264 -5.73 -24.62 3.24
C ARG A 264 -7.04 -25.13 2.69
N PHE A 265 -7.01 -25.63 1.48
CA PHE A 265 -8.16 -26.33 0.89
C PHE A 265 -8.42 -27.64 1.62
N LEU A 266 -9.65 -27.83 2.08
CA LEU A 266 -10.16 -29.09 2.58
C LEU A 266 -10.86 -29.88 1.49
N ASN A 267 -11.18 -31.13 1.78
CA ASN A 267 -11.75 -32.11 0.87
C ASN A 267 -13.11 -31.66 0.31
N GLN A 268 -13.31 -31.80 -0.99
CA GLN A 268 -14.63 -31.77 -1.57
C GLN A 268 -15.37 -33.08 -1.29
N LYS A 269 -16.40 -33.03 -0.44
CA LYS A 269 -17.32 -34.15 -0.35
C LYS A 269 -18.11 -34.25 -1.68
N GLY A 270 -17.80 -35.26 -2.47
CA GLY A 270 -18.74 -35.81 -3.46
C GLY A 270 -18.47 -35.57 -4.93
N LYS A 271 -17.29 -35.15 -5.39
CA LYS A 271 -16.95 -35.15 -6.82
C LYS A 271 -15.68 -35.95 -7.14
N ASN A 272 -15.77 -36.63 -8.28
CA ASN A 272 -14.83 -37.65 -8.78
C ASN A 272 -13.36 -37.35 -8.54
N SER A 273 -12.67 -38.34 -8.07
CA SER A 273 -11.32 -38.44 -7.54
C SER A 273 -10.14 -38.09 -8.45
N SER A 274 -10.32 -37.55 -9.63
CA SER A 274 -9.23 -37.19 -10.53
C SER A 274 -8.55 -35.85 -10.24
N SER A 275 -9.14 -35.03 -9.37
CA SER A 275 -8.61 -33.71 -8.99
C SER A 275 -8.13 -33.63 -7.55
N SER A 276 -7.80 -34.76 -6.94
CA SER A 276 -7.46 -34.87 -5.50
C SER A 276 -6.12 -34.25 -5.09
N GLY A 277 -5.35 -33.71 -6.01
CA GLY A 277 -3.99 -33.22 -5.74
C GLY A 277 -3.88 -31.89 -5.01
N PHE A 278 -4.97 -31.15 -4.78
CA PHE A 278 -4.94 -29.83 -4.13
C PHE A 278 -5.39 -29.84 -2.66
N TYR A 279 -5.78 -30.99 -2.14
CA TYR A 279 -6.14 -31.13 -0.72
C TYR A 279 -4.96 -30.83 0.20
N GLY A 280 -5.21 -30.08 1.26
CA GLY A 280 -4.19 -29.63 2.18
C GLY A 280 -3.24 -28.59 1.60
N GLN A 281 -3.40 -28.23 0.33
CA GLN A 281 -2.60 -27.19 -0.30
C GLN A 281 -3.05 -25.81 0.14
N PRO A 282 -2.11 -24.84 0.24
CA PRO A 282 -2.45 -23.48 0.62
C PRO A 282 -3.39 -22.83 -0.40
N GLY A 283 -4.59 -22.45 0.05
CA GLY A 283 -5.62 -21.79 -0.73
C GLY A 283 -5.71 -20.28 -0.46
N ILE A 284 -5.19 -19.83 0.70
CA ILE A 284 -5.05 -18.42 1.08
C ILE A 284 -3.65 -18.25 1.66
N TRP A 285 -2.94 -17.20 1.23
CA TRP A 285 -1.62 -16.88 1.76
C TRP A 285 -1.36 -15.38 1.75
N ALA A 286 -0.42 -14.95 2.59
CA ALA A 286 0.08 -13.60 2.65
C ALA A 286 1.59 -13.55 2.42
N TYR A 287 2.06 -12.37 2.06
CA TYR A 287 3.48 -12.11 1.88
C TYR A 287 3.77 -10.63 2.10
N LYS A 288 4.91 -10.35 2.71
CA LYS A 288 5.45 -9.00 2.84
C LYS A 288 6.93 -9.05 2.48
N ASP A 289 7.33 -8.30 1.46
CA ASP A 289 8.67 -8.36 0.89
C ASP A 289 9.73 -7.72 1.80
N SER A 290 9.35 -6.62 2.44
CA SER A 290 10.18 -5.87 3.39
C SER A 290 9.29 -5.16 4.42
N PRO A 291 9.85 -4.62 5.51
CA PRO A 291 9.10 -3.77 6.44
C PRO A 291 8.39 -2.60 5.75
N GLU A 292 8.98 -2.03 4.72
CA GLU A 292 8.47 -0.86 3.99
C GLU A 292 7.43 -1.23 2.91
N SER A 293 7.41 -2.46 2.44
CA SER A 293 6.43 -2.89 1.44
C SER A 293 5.03 -2.98 2.03
N GLY A 294 4.01 -2.97 1.18
CA GLY A 294 2.67 -3.40 1.57
C GLY A 294 2.61 -4.89 1.90
N ARG A 295 1.45 -5.35 2.35
CA ARG A 295 1.15 -6.78 2.52
C ARG A 295 0.29 -7.26 1.36
N LEU A 296 0.72 -8.36 0.76
CA LEU A 296 -0.08 -9.13 -0.19
C LEU A 296 -0.91 -10.15 0.58
N VAL A 297 -2.22 -10.24 0.27
CA VAL A 297 -3.11 -11.32 0.73
C VAL A 297 -3.92 -11.83 -0.46
N VAL A 298 -3.74 -13.08 -0.80
CA VAL A 298 -4.38 -13.64 -2.01
C VAL A 298 -5.02 -15.00 -1.77
N THR A 299 -6.00 -15.31 -2.61
CA THR A 299 -6.68 -16.61 -2.63
C THR A 299 -6.92 -17.09 -4.06
N GLY A 300 -6.84 -18.40 -4.25
CA GLY A 300 -7.20 -19.01 -5.51
C GLY A 300 -8.72 -19.17 -5.72
N SER A 301 -9.55 -18.74 -4.79
CA SER A 301 -11.01 -18.88 -4.83
C SER A 301 -11.69 -17.53 -5.04
N HIS A 302 -13.03 -17.50 -5.00
CA HIS A 302 -13.87 -16.32 -5.14
C HIS A 302 -14.72 -16.09 -3.87
N PRO A 303 -14.10 -15.75 -2.73
CA PRO A 303 -14.84 -15.49 -1.50
C PRO A 303 -15.62 -14.17 -1.55
N GLU A 304 -15.26 -13.25 -2.46
CA GLU A 304 -15.91 -11.96 -2.67
C GLU A 304 -17.39 -12.07 -3.10
N ASP A 305 -17.82 -13.24 -3.57
CA ASP A 305 -19.18 -13.48 -4.02
C ASP A 305 -20.21 -13.68 -2.87
N ALA A 306 -19.77 -13.73 -1.62
CA ALA A 306 -20.65 -13.98 -0.48
C ALA A 306 -21.18 -12.69 0.15
N PRO A 307 -22.52 -12.56 0.34
CA PRO A 307 -23.11 -11.37 0.96
C PRO A 307 -23.13 -11.40 2.49
N SER A 308 -22.91 -12.55 3.11
CA SER A 308 -23.02 -12.75 4.55
C SER A 308 -22.36 -14.05 5.00
N GLY A 309 -22.26 -14.23 6.32
CA GLY A 309 -21.74 -15.44 6.97
C GLY A 309 -20.23 -15.56 6.92
N ASP A 310 -19.74 -16.76 7.20
CA ASP A 310 -18.30 -17.02 7.41
C ASP A 310 -17.44 -16.67 6.20
N ILE A 311 -17.97 -16.80 4.98
CA ILE A 311 -17.24 -16.42 3.76
C ILE A 311 -17.03 -14.91 3.70
N LEU A 312 -18.08 -14.12 4.00
CA LEU A 312 -17.97 -12.67 4.08
C LEU A 312 -16.95 -12.25 5.16
N ASP A 313 -17.01 -12.87 6.32
CA ASP A 313 -16.13 -12.58 7.44
C ASP A 313 -14.67 -12.89 7.09
N MET A 314 -14.42 -14.02 6.45
CA MET A 314 -13.11 -14.40 5.94
C MET A 314 -12.61 -13.40 4.89
N THR A 315 -13.46 -12.96 3.96
CA THR A 315 -13.10 -11.98 2.94
C THR A 315 -12.74 -10.63 3.58
N ALA A 316 -13.56 -10.16 4.51
CA ALA A 316 -13.28 -8.93 5.25
C ALA A 316 -11.96 -9.02 6.04
N SER A 317 -11.67 -10.20 6.63
CA SER A 317 -10.40 -10.45 7.31
C SER A 317 -9.20 -10.38 6.37
N MET A 318 -9.31 -10.90 5.14
CA MET A 318 -8.25 -10.78 4.13
C MET A 318 -7.95 -9.32 3.82
N PHE A 319 -8.98 -8.51 3.61
CA PHE A 319 -8.84 -7.07 3.37
C PHE A 319 -8.23 -6.36 4.57
N ARG A 320 -8.73 -6.63 5.78
CA ARG A 320 -8.21 -5.98 6.98
C ARG A 320 -6.77 -6.36 7.26
N TYR A 321 -6.41 -7.63 7.09
CA TYR A 321 -5.04 -8.08 7.27
C TYR A 321 -4.08 -7.43 6.26
N ALA A 322 -4.50 -7.28 5.01
CA ALA A 322 -3.73 -6.53 4.01
C ALA A 322 -3.62 -5.04 4.41
N TRP A 323 -4.72 -4.43 4.83
CA TRP A 323 -4.79 -3.05 5.28
C TRP A 323 -3.81 -2.73 6.41
N ASP A 324 -3.75 -3.55 7.43
CA ASP A 324 -2.86 -3.36 8.58
C ASP A 324 -1.39 -3.67 8.23
N GLY A 325 -1.14 -4.27 7.08
CA GLY A 325 0.19 -4.52 6.53
C GLY A 325 0.71 -3.45 5.57
N SER A 326 -0.08 -2.40 5.29
CA SER A 326 0.36 -1.30 4.43
C SER A 326 1.55 -0.54 5.03
N GLY A 327 2.29 0.15 4.17
CA GLY A 327 3.47 0.90 4.58
C GLY A 327 3.14 2.08 5.50
N ILE A 328 4.14 2.49 6.26
CA ILE A 328 4.06 3.61 7.21
C ILE A 328 4.45 4.93 6.54
N ALA A 329 4.05 6.04 7.17
CA ALA A 329 4.48 7.37 6.76
C ALA A 329 6.01 7.51 6.80
N LYS A 330 6.58 8.16 5.81
CA LYS A 330 8.02 8.36 5.67
C LYS A 330 8.38 9.83 5.72
N VAL A 331 9.48 10.14 6.39
CA VAL A 331 10.03 11.50 6.43
C VAL A 331 10.85 11.77 5.18
N LYS A 332 10.54 12.85 4.46
CA LYS A 332 11.29 13.29 3.27
C LYS A 332 12.68 13.83 3.62
N SER A 333 12.80 14.59 4.70
CA SER A 333 14.07 15.08 5.21
C SER A 333 13.94 15.78 6.57
N ILE A 334 15.08 16.09 7.18
CA ILE A 334 15.21 17.02 8.27
C ILE A 334 15.25 18.44 7.71
N LEU A 335 14.45 19.37 8.25
CA LEU A 335 14.59 20.80 7.96
C LEU A 335 15.63 21.39 8.90
N LYS A 336 16.57 22.15 8.34
CA LYS A 336 17.64 22.82 9.09
C LYS A 336 17.33 24.30 9.28
N ASN A 337 17.74 24.85 10.41
CA ASN A 337 17.47 26.25 10.76
C ASN A 337 17.90 27.24 9.67
N GLY A 338 16.96 27.96 9.10
CA GLY A 338 17.18 28.96 8.06
C GLY A 338 17.50 28.42 6.67
N GLU A 339 17.56 27.08 6.47
CA GLU A 339 17.79 26.51 5.16
C GLU A 339 16.48 26.24 4.43
N THR A 340 16.41 26.72 3.18
CA THR A 340 15.25 26.46 2.33
C THR A 340 15.32 25.07 1.71
N ARG A 341 14.27 24.29 1.88
CA ARG A 341 14.08 23.00 1.21
C ARG A 341 13.21 23.19 -0.03
N TYR A 342 13.73 22.77 -1.19
CA TYR A 342 13.06 22.86 -2.47
C TYR A 342 12.48 21.49 -2.86
N MET A 343 11.16 21.42 -3.00
CA MET A 343 10.40 20.27 -3.46
C MET A 343 9.88 20.56 -4.88
N THR A 344 10.80 20.57 -5.85
CA THR A 344 10.54 21.10 -7.21
C THR A 344 10.92 20.12 -8.32
N ARG A 345 11.35 18.90 -7.96
CA ARG A 345 11.72 17.91 -8.95
C ARG A 345 10.48 17.27 -9.56
N LYS A 346 10.59 16.98 -10.83
CA LYS A 346 9.58 16.24 -11.56
C LYS A 346 9.71 14.74 -11.32
N THR A 347 8.65 14.01 -11.54
CA THR A 347 8.61 12.54 -11.51
C THR A 347 9.77 11.90 -12.29
N SER A 348 10.08 12.40 -13.49
CA SER A 348 11.13 11.88 -14.34
C SER A 348 12.55 12.02 -13.79
N ASP A 349 12.76 12.83 -12.76
CA ASP A 349 14.08 13.06 -12.18
C ASP A 349 14.53 11.94 -11.21
N TYR A 350 13.68 11.00 -10.89
CA TYR A 350 13.91 9.87 -9.96
C TYR A 350 14.53 10.29 -8.61
N LYS A 351 14.04 11.41 -8.07
CA LYS A 351 14.49 11.94 -6.77
C LYS A 351 13.32 12.16 -5.82
N PRO A 352 12.71 11.08 -5.28
CA PRO A 352 11.48 11.13 -4.49
C PRO A 352 11.55 12.12 -3.32
N GLN A 353 12.73 12.25 -2.69
CA GLN A 353 12.93 13.16 -1.55
C GLN A 353 12.90 14.65 -1.94
N TYR A 354 12.88 15.00 -3.23
CA TYR A 354 12.81 16.38 -3.74
C TYR A 354 11.65 16.59 -4.73
N THR A 355 10.85 15.58 -4.95
CA THR A 355 9.75 15.62 -5.93
C THR A 355 8.61 16.48 -5.42
N ALA A 356 7.96 17.18 -6.33
CA ALA A 356 6.77 17.97 -6.09
C ALA A 356 5.64 17.12 -5.49
N ILE A 357 4.72 17.75 -4.75
CA ILE A 357 3.63 17.08 -4.03
C ILE A 357 2.44 16.84 -4.93
N GLY A 358 1.86 15.64 -4.91
CA GLY A 358 0.66 15.28 -5.66
C GLY A 358 -0.64 15.68 -4.95
N ASP A 359 -1.77 15.47 -5.65
CA ASP A 359 -3.11 15.77 -5.13
C ASP A 359 -3.45 14.96 -3.86
N LEU A 360 -3.92 15.64 -2.84
CA LEU A 360 -4.20 15.11 -1.50
C LEU A 360 -3.01 14.42 -0.80
N GLN A 361 -1.83 14.45 -1.38
CA GLN A 361 -0.61 13.86 -0.81
C GLN A 361 -0.12 14.65 0.40
N CYS A 362 0.53 13.95 1.35
CA CYS A 362 1.28 14.54 2.45
C CYS A 362 2.78 14.30 2.28
N HIS A 363 3.57 15.36 2.44
CA HIS A 363 5.01 15.27 2.58
C HIS A 363 5.40 15.60 4.02
N HIS A 364 6.13 14.68 4.66
CA HIS A 364 6.54 14.80 6.05
C HIS A 364 7.99 15.21 6.17
N PHE A 365 8.26 16.11 7.08
CA PHE A 365 9.60 16.56 7.49
C PHE A 365 9.71 16.53 9.00
N VAL A 366 10.92 16.58 9.50
CA VAL A 366 11.17 16.72 10.94
C VAL A 366 12.10 17.90 11.22
N ILE A 367 11.94 18.49 12.40
CA ILE A 367 12.79 19.51 12.99
C ILE A 367 13.20 18.99 14.36
N TYR A 368 14.46 19.15 14.71
CA TYR A 368 14.91 18.95 16.09
C TYR A 368 15.19 20.30 16.73
N LEU A 369 14.35 20.70 17.68
CA LEU A 369 14.48 21.96 18.37
C LEU A 369 15.39 21.82 19.60
N PRO A 370 16.45 22.67 19.74
CA PRO A 370 17.29 22.68 20.91
C PRO A 370 16.57 23.27 22.12
N LYS A 371 17.08 22.99 23.34
CA LYS A 371 16.58 23.58 24.57
C LYS A 371 16.73 25.11 24.53
N GLY A 372 15.65 25.81 24.91
CA GLY A 372 15.65 27.26 24.97
C GLY A 372 15.31 27.95 23.65
N THR A 373 14.83 27.21 22.66
CA THR A 373 14.20 27.79 21.47
C THR A 373 13.04 28.72 21.90
N LYS A 374 13.12 30.00 21.49
CA LYS A 374 12.13 31.00 21.90
C LYS A 374 10.95 31.09 20.94
N SER A 375 11.19 30.84 19.67
CA SER A 375 10.18 30.93 18.63
C SER A 375 10.54 29.97 17.51
N LEU A 376 9.54 29.51 16.77
CA LEU A 376 9.67 28.77 15.51
C LEU A 376 8.78 29.45 14.49
N SER A 377 9.31 29.70 13.31
CA SER A 377 8.54 30.13 12.14
C SER A 377 8.78 29.17 11.00
N ILE A 378 7.71 28.63 10.45
CA ILE A 378 7.75 27.75 9.26
C ILE A 378 6.98 28.46 8.16
N ASN A 379 7.65 28.71 7.04
CA ASN A 379 7.06 29.34 5.86
C ASN A 379 7.05 28.34 4.71
N LEU A 380 5.89 28.15 4.14
CA LEU A 380 5.63 27.34 2.96
C LEU A 380 5.21 28.22 1.81
N GLN A 381 5.82 28.03 0.65
CA GLN A 381 5.46 28.71 -0.59
C GLN A 381 5.37 27.75 -1.75
N GLY A 382 4.17 27.54 -2.27
CA GLY A 382 3.92 26.79 -3.49
C GLY A 382 4.01 27.63 -4.76
N ARG A 383 3.86 26.96 -5.89
CA ARG A 383 3.78 27.59 -7.21
C ARG A 383 2.46 27.23 -7.89
N GLY A 384 1.87 28.17 -8.63
CA GLY A 384 0.56 28.01 -9.26
C GLY A 384 -0.59 28.31 -8.31
N ASP A 385 -1.82 28.07 -8.75
CA ASP A 385 -3.06 28.34 -8.01
C ASP A 385 -3.57 27.07 -7.33
N TYR A 386 -2.72 26.45 -6.49
CA TYR A 386 -3.04 25.24 -5.75
C TYR A 386 -3.12 25.54 -4.26
N ASP A 387 -3.97 24.81 -3.56
CA ASP A 387 -4.10 24.92 -2.12
C ASP A 387 -3.12 23.98 -1.43
N LEU A 388 -2.22 24.56 -0.64
CA LEU A 388 -1.29 23.83 0.24
C LEU A 388 -1.63 24.13 1.68
N GLU A 389 -1.58 23.12 2.50
CA GLU A 389 -1.79 23.21 3.95
C GLU A 389 -0.50 22.85 4.68
N LEU A 390 -0.31 23.44 5.87
CA LEU A 390 0.86 23.22 6.71
C LEU A 390 0.42 22.78 8.11
N TYR A 391 1.04 21.73 8.63
CA TYR A 391 0.77 21.16 9.94
C TYR A 391 2.04 20.96 10.74
N LEU A 392 1.95 21.10 12.05
CA LEU A 392 3.07 20.89 12.98
C LEU A 392 2.57 20.10 14.20
N LYS A 393 3.31 19.06 14.58
CA LYS A 393 3.01 18.23 15.76
C LYS A 393 4.28 17.81 16.45
N LYS A 394 4.25 17.79 17.78
CA LYS A 394 5.34 17.25 18.58
C LYS A 394 5.23 15.74 18.71
N ASP A 395 6.37 15.05 18.62
CA ASP A 395 6.51 13.62 18.89
C ASP A 395 5.56 12.72 18.09
N GLY A 396 5.23 13.08 16.83
CA GLY A 396 4.40 12.27 15.94
C GLY A 396 4.04 12.95 14.63
N PHE A 397 3.68 12.16 13.63
CA PHE A 397 3.27 12.68 12.32
C PHE A 397 2.05 13.60 12.43
N ALA A 398 2.12 14.75 11.77
CA ALA A 398 1.03 15.72 11.71
C ALA A 398 0.14 15.45 10.49
N PHE A 399 -1.07 14.98 10.71
CA PHE A 399 -2.10 14.83 9.67
C PHE A 399 -3.33 15.66 10.05
N PRO A 400 -4.18 16.03 9.10
CA PRO A 400 -5.44 16.69 9.40
C PRO A 400 -6.28 15.95 10.44
N GLU A 401 -6.24 14.60 10.39
CA GLU A 401 -7.09 13.71 11.17
C GLU A 401 -6.51 13.32 12.54
N ASN A 402 -5.23 13.64 12.83
CA ASN A 402 -4.57 13.23 14.06
C ASN A 402 -4.28 14.39 15.03
N GLU A 403 -5.09 15.43 14.99
CA GLU A 403 -5.06 16.58 15.90
C GLU A 403 -3.64 17.21 15.97
N PRO A 404 -3.18 17.89 14.91
CA PRO A 404 -1.92 18.60 14.92
C PRO A 404 -1.93 19.72 15.98
N ASP A 405 -0.77 20.00 16.60
CA ASP A 405 -0.65 21.06 17.60
C ASP A 405 -0.85 22.46 16.98
N TYR A 406 -0.41 22.61 15.71
CA TYR A 406 -0.58 23.83 14.95
C TYR A 406 -0.93 23.50 13.49
N SER A 407 -1.74 24.35 12.89
CA SER A 407 -2.09 24.24 11.46
C SER A 407 -2.26 25.61 10.82
N ALA A 408 -1.91 25.70 9.53
CA ALA A 408 -2.24 26.82 8.67
C ALA A 408 -2.89 26.25 7.39
N LYS A 409 -4.11 26.71 7.09
CA LYS A 409 -5.01 26.15 6.04
C LYS A 409 -5.76 27.27 5.33
N GLU A 410 -5.14 28.42 5.20
CA GLU A 410 -5.71 29.51 4.40
C GLU A 410 -5.74 29.10 2.95
N ASP A 411 -6.75 29.56 2.22
CA ASP A 411 -6.85 29.31 0.76
C ASP A 411 -5.59 29.78 0.05
N GLY A 412 -5.06 28.94 -0.82
CA GLY A 412 -3.88 29.22 -1.64
C GLY A 412 -2.63 28.45 -1.21
N ASN A 413 -1.51 28.86 -1.77
CA ASN A 413 -0.26 28.10 -1.71
C ASN A 413 0.79 28.68 -0.73
N HIS A 414 0.41 29.69 0.06
CA HIS A 414 1.25 30.37 1.04
C HIS A 414 0.75 30.07 2.43
N GLN A 415 1.56 29.37 3.25
CA GLN A 415 1.18 29.06 4.61
C GLN A 415 2.32 29.43 5.58
N THR A 416 1.95 29.92 6.75
CA THR A 416 2.92 30.25 7.80
C THR A 416 2.42 29.76 9.16
N ILE A 417 3.24 29.02 9.87
CA ILE A 417 3.07 28.74 11.29
C ILE A 417 4.14 29.50 12.04
N THR A 418 3.71 30.36 13.00
CA THR A 418 4.62 31.02 13.95
C THR A 418 4.15 30.72 15.36
N THR A 419 5.06 30.24 16.19
CA THR A 419 4.75 29.88 17.58
C THR A 419 5.92 30.20 18.51
N GLU A 420 5.64 30.38 19.77
CA GLU A 420 6.60 30.74 20.84
C GLU A 420 6.64 29.65 21.90
N ALA A 421 7.72 29.63 22.67
CA ALA A 421 7.90 28.76 23.83
C ALA A 421 7.71 27.26 23.56
N LEU A 422 8.38 26.76 22.53
CA LEU A 422 8.36 25.36 22.17
C LEU A 422 9.30 24.51 23.04
N ASP A 423 8.86 23.33 23.37
CA ASP A 423 9.70 22.33 24.04
C ASP A 423 10.80 21.84 23.12
N LYS A 424 11.97 21.54 23.70
CA LYS A 424 13.04 20.84 22.96
C LYS A 424 12.55 19.47 22.48
N GLY A 425 13.11 18.99 21.37
CA GLY A 425 12.88 17.64 20.87
C GLY A 425 12.42 17.60 19.44
N LEU A 426 11.87 16.45 19.05
CA LEU A 426 11.46 16.18 17.70
C LEU A 426 10.07 16.76 17.40
N TRP A 427 9.98 17.51 16.32
CA TRP A 427 8.75 18.08 15.80
C TRP A 427 8.54 17.63 14.35
N TYR A 428 7.34 17.22 14.03
CA TYR A 428 6.96 16.79 12.70
C TYR A 428 6.23 17.90 11.97
N VAL A 429 6.67 18.18 10.77
CA VAL A 429 6.10 19.17 9.85
C VAL A 429 5.50 18.44 8.67
N THR A 430 4.25 18.69 8.35
CA THR A 430 3.60 18.10 7.19
C THR A 430 3.08 19.17 6.25
N VAL A 431 3.46 19.06 5.00
CA VAL A 431 2.83 19.78 3.89
C VAL A 431 1.82 18.86 3.24
N ARG A 432 0.58 19.32 3.09
CA ARG A 432 -0.47 18.62 2.35
C ARG A 432 -0.90 19.44 1.15
N CYS A 433 -1.03 18.80 0.00
CA CYS A 433 -1.72 19.41 -1.13
C CYS A 433 -3.23 19.18 -0.95
N ALA A 434 -3.99 20.25 -0.72
CA ALA A 434 -5.45 20.16 -0.57
C ALA A 434 -6.18 20.18 -1.92
N SER A 435 -5.51 20.67 -2.98
CA SER A 435 -6.05 20.60 -4.34
C SER A 435 -6.14 19.16 -4.84
N THR A 436 -7.19 18.88 -5.58
CA THR A 436 -7.43 17.58 -6.21
C THR A 436 -8.21 17.74 -7.50
N VAL A 437 -8.25 16.68 -8.27
CA VAL A 437 -9.06 16.59 -9.50
C VAL A 437 -10.31 15.77 -9.25
N THR A 438 -11.34 15.99 -10.08
CA THR A 438 -12.48 15.08 -10.11
C THR A 438 -12.22 14.02 -11.17
N ALA A 439 -12.17 12.77 -10.75
CA ALA A 439 -12.12 11.62 -11.65
C ALA A 439 -13.55 11.15 -11.95
N THR A 440 -13.95 11.18 -13.21
CA THR A 440 -15.24 10.67 -13.64
C THR A 440 -15.05 9.39 -14.42
N ASP A 441 -15.69 8.32 -13.97
CA ASP A 441 -15.76 7.06 -14.69
C ASP A 441 -16.70 7.19 -15.87
N THR A 442 -16.22 6.89 -17.07
CA THR A 442 -16.98 7.02 -18.32
C THR A 442 -17.03 5.66 -19.03
N ILE A 443 -18.24 5.22 -19.36
CA ILE A 443 -18.47 3.97 -20.10
C ILE A 443 -18.39 4.26 -21.60
N ILE A 444 -17.48 3.61 -22.32
CA ILE A 444 -17.27 3.81 -23.76
C ILE A 444 -18.37 3.14 -24.59
N ASP A 445 -18.76 1.90 -24.27
CA ASP A 445 -19.79 1.17 -25.00
C ASP A 445 -20.52 0.16 -24.12
N LYS A 446 -21.79 0.44 -23.84
CA LYS A 446 -22.65 -0.43 -23.06
C LYS A 446 -23.06 -1.70 -23.79
N SER A 447 -23.08 -1.68 -25.13
CA SER A 447 -23.57 -2.80 -25.94
C SER A 447 -22.53 -3.89 -26.11
N ALA A 448 -21.25 -3.52 -26.06
CA ALA A 448 -20.13 -4.43 -26.16
C ALA A 448 -19.63 -4.91 -24.77
N GLY A 449 -20.25 -4.45 -23.68
CA GLY A 449 -19.86 -4.82 -22.33
C GLY A 449 -18.55 -4.22 -21.86
N LEU A 450 -18.08 -3.07 -22.43
CA LEU A 450 -16.69 -2.71 -22.33
C LEU A 450 -16.41 -1.25 -22.10
N GLY A 451 -15.30 -0.99 -21.40
CA GLY A 451 -14.55 0.23 -21.44
C GLY A 451 -15.04 1.28 -20.45
N HIS A 452 -14.62 1.14 -19.21
CA HIS A 452 -14.57 2.27 -18.31
C HIS A 452 -13.25 3.00 -18.53
N TYR A 453 -13.26 4.33 -18.55
CA TYR A 453 -12.08 5.16 -18.52
C TYR A 453 -12.32 6.36 -17.63
N PHE A 454 -11.24 6.91 -17.10
CA PHE A 454 -11.31 8.10 -16.27
C PHE A 454 -11.11 9.32 -17.13
N VAL A 455 -12.00 10.29 -16.93
CA VAL A 455 -11.80 11.65 -17.37
C VAL A 455 -11.55 12.48 -16.13
N TYR A 456 -10.37 13.03 -16.04
CA TYR A 456 -10.04 14.00 -15.01
C TYR A 456 -10.57 15.37 -15.43
N SER A 457 -11.19 16.07 -14.49
CA SER A 457 -11.62 17.47 -14.64
C SER A 457 -11.06 18.30 -13.48
N GLY A 458 -10.89 19.60 -13.71
CA GLY A 458 -10.18 20.50 -12.83
C GLY A 458 -8.76 20.77 -13.33
N ASP A 459 -7.88 21.23 -12.47
CA ASP A 459 -6.48 21.45 -12.83
C ASP A 459 -5.69 20.14 -12.71
N THR A 460 -5.59 19.41 -13.82
CA THR A 460 -4.90 18.13 -13.90
C THR A 460 -3.39 18.23 -13.64
N GLY A 461 -2.82 19.43 -13.66
CA GLY A 461 -1.42 19.65 -13.33
C GLY A 461 -1.03 19.14 -11.93
N VAL A 462 -2.00 19.11 -11.00
CA VAL A 462 -1.78 18.60 -9.64
C VAL A 462 -1.39 17.10 -9.61
N LEU A 463 -1.82 16.31 -10.59
CA LEU A 463 -1.49 14.89 -10.70
C LEU A 463 0.01 14.66 -10.92
N ASN A 464 0.68 15.60 -11.61
CA ASN A 464 2.12 15.57 -11.86
C ASN A 464 2.93 16.33 -10.81
N GLY A 465 2.26 16.89 -9.82
CA GLY A 465 2.85 17.49 -8.62
C GLY A 465 2.96 19.00 -8.64
N VAL A 466 2.64 19.60 -7.51
CA VAL A 466 2.77 21.03 -7.20
C VAL A 466 4.16 21.29 -6.62
N PRO A 467 5.00 22.08 -7.30
CA PRO A 467 6.28 22.49 -6.75
C PRO A 467 6.10 23.46 -5.58
N TYR A 468 6.91 23.30 -4.55
CA TYR A 468 6.93 24.21 -3.41
C TYR A 468 8.31 24.33 -2.78
N GLU A 469 8.47 25.31 -1.92
CA GLU A 469 9.62 25.44 -1.02
C GLU A 469 9.15 25.64 0.41
N ILE A 470 9.97 25.19 1.35
CA ILE A 470 9.68 25.31 2.79
C ILE A 470 10.95 25.69 3.53
N VAL A 471 10.82 26.60 4.48
CA VAL A 471 11.91 27.00 5.36
C VAL A 471 11.40 27.08 6.80
N ALA A 472 12.20 26.57 7.73
CA ALA A 472 11.96 26.68 9.15
C ALA A 472 13.08 27.49 9.81
N THR A 473 12.72 28.44 10.69
CA THR A 473 13.66 29.29 11.43
C THR A 473 13.34 29.27 12.92
N TRP A 474 14.34 29.09 13.75
CA TRP A 474 14.21 29.07 15.21
C TRP A 474 15.42 29.64 15.96
#